data_8148b09407f6866fa3c664b4407dc615
#
_entry.id   8148b09407f6866fa3c664b4407dc615
#
_cell.length_a   1.000
_cell.length_b   1.000
_cell.length_c   1.000
_cell.angle_alpha   90.00
_cell.angle_beta   90.00
_cell.angle_gamma   90.00
#
_symmetry.space_group_name_H-M   'P 1'
#
loop_
_entity.id
_entity.type
_entity.pdbx_description
1 polymer ?
#
loop_
_entity_poly.entity_id
_entity_poly.type
_entity_poly.pdbx_seq_one_letter_code
_entity_poly.pdbx_strand_id
1 'polypeptide(L)' 'MSAADLCFSKSEMADLCRTPQRARQVAFLVKNGIRHYLDAHGWPVVLR' A
#
# COMPACT_ATOMS: atom_id res chain seq x y z
N MET A 1 13.33 -15.54 0.08
CA MET A 1 12.03 -14.87 -0.17
C MET A 1 12.25 -13.46 -0.67
N SER A 2 11.47 -13.05 -1.65
CA SER A 2 11.55 -11.68 -2.15
C SER A 2 10.70 -10.76 -1.28
N ALA A 3 10.94 -9.44 -1.38
CA ALA A 3 10.13 -8.46 -0.67
C ALA A 3 8.65 -8.56 -1.05
N ALA A 4 8.35 -9.00 -2.27
CA ALA A 4 6.99 -9.15 -2.74
C ALA A 4 6.20 -10.20 -1.95
N ASP A 5 6.89 -11.18 -1.36
CA ASP A 5 6.23 -12.20 -0.54
C ASP A 5 5.82 -11.66 0.83
N LEU A 6 6.46 -10.59 1.29
CA LEU A 6 6.22 -10.00 2.60
C LEU A 6 5.32 -8.76 2.52
N CYS A 7 5.20 -8.17 1.34
CA CYS A 7 4.46 -6.94 1.13
C CYS A 7 3.40 -7.13 0.05
N PHE A 8 2.38 -6.30 0.08
CA PHE A 8 1.41 -6.26 -1.01
C PHE A 8 2.08 -5.71 -2.26
N SER A 9 1.79 -6.31 -3.41
CA SER A 9 2.26 -5.79 -4.70
C SER A 9 1.46 -4.54 -5.08
N LYS A 10 1.91 -3.83 -6.12
CA LYS A 10 1.17 -2.66 -6.64
C LYS A 10 -0.26 -3.03 -7.02
N SER A 11 -0.45 -4.16 -7.69
CA SER A 11 -1.78 -4.62 -8.08
C SER A 11 -2.65 -4.92 -6.86
N GLU A 12 -2.08 -5.58 -5.87
CA GLU A 12 -2.79 -5.89 -4.64
C GLU A 12 -3.18 -4.62 -3.89
N MET A 13 -2.28 -3.64 -3.85
CA MET A 13 -2.56 -2.35 -3.21
C MET A 13 -3.68 -1.60 -3.91
N ALA A 14 -3.68 -1.60 -5.24
CA ALA A 14 -4.75 -0.96 -6.00
C ALA A 14 -6.10 -1.64 -5.75
N ASP A 15 -6.11 -2.95 -5.64
CA ASP A 15 -7.34 -3.69 -5.34
C ASP A 15 -7.82 -3.43 -3.92
N LEU A 16 -6.91 -3.43 -2.96
CA LEU A 16 -7.24 -3.17 -1.56
C LEU A 16 -7.83 -1.77 -1.37
N CYS A 17 -7.19 -0.78 -1.94
CA CYS A 17 -7.58 0.62 -1.79
C CYS A 17 -8.62 1.06 -2.82
N ARG A 18 -8.90 0.22 -3.80
CA ARG A 18 -9.81 0.46 -4.91
C ARG A 18 -9.45 1.68 -5.74
N THR A 19 -8.16 1.98 -5.82
CA THR A 19 -7.64 3.09 -6.60
C THR A 19 -6.17 2.87 -6.92
N PRO A 20 -5.72 3.20 -8.13
CA PRO A 20 -4.30 3.13 -8.47
C PRO A 20 -3.52 4.38 -8.06
N GLN A 21 -4.20 5.42 -7.56
CA GLN A 21 -3.55 6.68 -7.23
C GLN A 21 -2.88 6.62 -5.86
N ARG A 22 -1.59 6.99 -5.83
CA ARG A 22 -0.78 6.93 -4.62
C ARG A 22 -1.41 7.71 -3.45
N ALA A 23 -1.76 8.97 -3.69
CA ALA A 23 -2.30 9.81 -2.63
C ALA A 23 -3.60 9.25 -2.06
N ARG A 24 -4.43 8.69 -2.91
CA ARG A 24 -5.69 8.10 -2.48
C ARG A 24 -5.49 6.79 -1.74
N GLN A 25 -4.47 6.02 -2.12
CA GLN A 25 -4.12 4.80 -1.39
C GLN A 25 -3.69 5.14 0.03
N VAL A 26 -2.83 6.14 0.19
CA VAL A 26 -2.39 6.57 1.52
C VAL A 26 -3.58 7.06 2.34
N ALA A 27 -4.45 7.87 1.75
CA ALA A 27 -5.64 8.38 2.45
C ALA A 27 -6.54 7.23 2.90
N PHE A 28 -6.75 6.22 2.05
CA PHE A 28 -7.54 5.04 2.40
C PHE A 28 -6.95 4.31 3.60
N LEU A 29 -5.64 4.09 3.58
CA LEU A 29 -4.97 3.37 4.67
C LEU A 29 -5.06 4.13 5.99
N VAL A 30 -4.88 5.45 5.94
CA VAL A 30 -5.01 6.29 7.14
C VAL A 30 -6.45 6.26 7.66
N LYS A 31 -7.42 6.42 6.78
CA LYS A 31 -8.83 6.44 7.16
C LYS A 31 -9.28 5.15 7.83
N ASN A 32 -8.74 4.03 7.39
CA ASN A 32 -9.11 2.72 7.92
C ASN A 32 -8.19 2.22 9.02
N GLY A 33 -7.20 3.02 9.42
CA GLY A 33 -6.28 2.64 10.49
C GLY A 33 -5.37 1.49 10.14
N ILE A 34 -5.08 1.30 8.87
CA ILE A 34 -4.22 0.22 8.40
C ILE A 34 -2.76 0.65 8.52
N ARG A 35 -1.96 -0.14 9.24
CA ARG A 35 -0.54 0.16 9.36
C ARG A 35 0.15 0.02 8.01
N HIS A 36 0.93 1.00 7.67
CA HIS A 36 1.67 1.04 6.41
C HIS A 36 2.93 1.88 6.56
N TYR A 37 3.81 1.75 5.57
CA TYR A 37 5.03 2.53 5.49
C TYR A 37 5.09 3.19 4.12
N LEU A 38 5.86 4.27 4.00
CA LEU A 38 6.08 4.91 2.71
C LEU A 38 7.47 4.52 2.22
N ASP A 39 7.56 4.14 0.93
CA ASP A 39 8.84 3.85 0.32
C ASP A 39 9.56 5.14 -0.12
N ALA A 40 10.70 5.01 -0.80
CA ALA A 40 11.50 6.15 -1.21
C ALA A 40 10.76 7.07 -2.19
N HIS A 41 9.74 6.57 -2.87
CA HIS A 41 8.94 7.31 -3.82
C HIS A 41 7.60 7.77 -3.24
N GLY A 42 7.38 7.52 -1.96
CA GLY A 42 6.14 7.91 -1.30
C GLY A 42 4.97 6.97 -1.54
N TRP A 43 5.21 5.80 -2.11
CA TRP A 43 4.17 4.80 -2.27
C TRP A 43 3.94 4.04 -0.96
N PRO A 44 2.69 3.76 -0.61
CA PRO A 44 2.41 3.01 0.62
C PRO A 44 2.82 1.55 0.46
N VAL A 45 3.38 1.00 1.54
CA VAL A 45 3.78 -0.40 1.63
C VAL A 45 3.06 -1.02 2.81
N VAL A 46 2.27 -2.05 2.56
CA VAL A 46 1.55 -2.79 3.60
C VAL A 46 2.15 -4.17 3.70
N LEU A 47 2.54 -4.56 4.90
CA LEU A 47 3.07 -5.90 5.16
C LEU A 47 1.92 -6.89 5.34
N ARG A 48 2.15 -8.10 4.84
CA ARG A 48 1.16 -9.19 4.99
C ARG A 48 1.05 -9.67 6.42
#